data_10b4c9fc2be058018f3a405d1b9a6f93
#
_entry.id   10b4c9fc2be058018f3a405d1b9a6f93
#
_cell.length_a   1.000
_cell.length_b   1.000
_cell.length_c   1.000
_cell.angle_alpha   90.00
_cell.angle_beta   90.00
_cell.angle_gamma   90.00
#
_symmetry.space_group_name_H-M   'P 1'
#
loop_
_entity.id
_entity.type
_entity.pdbx_description
1 polymer ?
#
loop_
_entity_poly.entity_id
_entity_poly.type
_entity_poly.pdbx_seq_one_letter_code
_entity_poly.pdbx_strand_id
1 'polypeptide(L)'
;MIRIPTLILFLSITFIYPQDSKMYNIIEGVSAERIESDITKLVSFGTRHTLSDTISKTRGIGAARRWIKKEFEKISNECNQCLEVFYEKSYVTSEESERIIFPAWVYNVVAIQRGEKNPNRYIIMSGDIDSRVSDPTNYIDDSPGANDNASGMAGTIEAARVLSKYKFDNSIIYVGLSGEEQGLLGGKSLASYAKKKGWEIIGVLNNDMIGNIEGVDGVIDNRSFRIFSEPFSFNPKYANGLNMRTQGGENDGLSRQLARYVHKTVKKYMPELNPIMIYRLDRFGRGGHHRPFNDEGFAGIRIMEAHENYIRQHNDIRNENGIDYGDVLSGVNFDYAAKLTSVNAISLASIASSPKPPNNLKIGGIVEPSVRFRWEQPDDSSITGYKIYWRETTSSTWEYSKTIGLVDNYILEGIVIDNFIFGVSSINSEGYESLVVFPGSTFR
;
A
#
# COMPACT_ATOMS: atom_id res chain seq x y z
N MET A 1 -2.23 -67.86 8.68
CA MET A 1 -2.98 -66.72 8.08
C MET A 1 -2.22 -65.42 8.31
N ILE A 2 -1.55 -64.95 7.27
CA ILE A 2 -0.78 -63.72 7.32
C ILE A 2 -1.75 -62.58 6.93
N ARG A 3 -2.01 -61.65 7.87
CA ARG A 3 -2.81 -60.46 7.58
C ARG A 3 -1.87 -59.37 6.97
N ILE A 4 -2.10 -59.05 5.70
CA ILE A 4 -1.47 -57.95 4.99
C ILE A 4 -2.20 -56.65 5.42
N PRO A 5 -1.54 -55.63 5.99
CA PRO A 5 -2.18 -54.38 6.28
C PRO A 5 -2.40 -53.59 4.97
N THR A 6 -3.65 -53.25 4.68
CA THR A 6 -3.98 -52.33 3.55
C THR A 6 -3.52 -50.95 3.88
N LEU A 7 -2.44 -50.49 3.21
CA LEU A 7 -1.95 -49.11 3.29
C LEU A 7 -2.89 -48.23 2.46
N ILE A 8 -3.73 -47.43 3.11
CA ILE A 8 -4.58 -46.43 2.44
C ILE A 8 -3.69 -45.18 2.23
N LEU A 9 -3.26 -44.98 0.98
CA LEU A 9 -2.54 -43.79 0.56
C LEU A 9 -3.53 -42.64 0.39
N PHE A 10 -3.54 -41.67 1.33
CA PHE A 10 -4.27 -40.43 1.16
C PHE A 10 -3.53 -39.56 0.15
N LEU A 11 -3.99 -39.52 -1.11
CA LEU A 11 -3.58 -38.52 -2.08
C LEU A 11 -4.27 -37.20 -1.72
N SER A 12 -3.54 -36.30 -1.09
CA SER A 12 -4.00 -34.92 -0.95
C SER A 12 -3.89 -34.22 -2.32
N ILE A 13 -5.00 -34.09 -3.02
CA ILE A 13 -5.08 -33.28 -4.23
C ILE A 13 -5.08 -31.82 -3.77
N THR A 14 -3.93 -31.15 -3.86
CA THR A 14 -3.84 -29.70 -3.72
C THR A 14 -4.43 -29.08 -4.99
N PHE A 15 -5.61 -28.51 -4.89
CA PHE A 15 -6.16 -27.65 -5.94
C PHE A 15 -5.33 -26.36 -5.99
N ILE A 16 -4.50 -26.23 -7.01
CA ILE A 16 -3.85 -24.95 -7.32
C ILE A 16 -4.93 -24.08 -7.98
N TYR A 17 -5.39 -23.07 -7.26
CA TYR A 17 -6.31 -22.07 -7.81
C TYR A 17 -5.60 -21.23 -8.87
N PRO A 18 -6.29 -20.82 -9.96
CA PRO A 18 -5.72 -19.92 -10.98
C PRO A 18 -5.14 -18.61 -10.39
N GLN A 19 -5.69 -18.14 -9.29
CA GLN A 19 -5.19 -17.01 -8.49
C GLN A 19 -3.73 -17.20 -8.07
N ASP A 20 -3.36 -18.40 -7.60
CA ASP A 20 -2.02 -18.62 -7.05
C ASP A 20 -0.96 -18.55 -8.15
N SER A 21 -1.21 -19.13 -9.32
CA SER A 21 -0.32 -19.03 -10.48
C SER A 21 -0.10 -17.57 -10.93
N LYS A 22 -1.17 -16.76 -11.00
CA LYS A 22 -1.08 -15.33 -11.36
C LYS A 22 -0.19 -14.55 -10.38
N MET A 23 -0.32 -14.80 -9.08
CA MET A 23 0.46 -14.11 -8.06
C MET A 23 1.96 -14.46 -8.14
N TYR A 24 2.31 -15.74 -8.33
CA TYR A 24 3.71 -16.14 -8.50
C TYR A 24 4.32 -15.57 -9.79
N ASN A 25 3.59 -15.55 -10.91
CA ASN A 25 4.05 -14.92 -12.14
C ASN A 25 4.29 -13.40 -11.98
N ILE A 26 3.49 -12.72 -11.15
CA ILE A 26 3.69 -11.31 -10.81
C ILE A 26 4.97 -11.14 -10.00
N ILE A 27 5.22 -11.98 -8.98
CA ILE A 27 6.44 -11.95 -8.16
C ILE A 27 7.69 -12.15 -9.05
N GLU A 28 7.67 -13.18 -9.88
CA GLU A 28 8.77 -13.50 -10.82
C GLU A 28 8.98 -12.41 -11.89
N GLY A 29 7.94 -11.64 -12.19
CA GLY A 29 7.99 -10.55 -13.16
C GLY A 29 8.72 -9.30 -12.69
N VAL A 30 8.91 -9.12 -11.36
CA VAL A 30 9.62 -7.97 -10.78
C VAL A 30 11.13 -8.16 -10.93
N SER A 31 11.85 -7.15 -11.44
CA SER A 31 13.29 -7.23 -11.69
C SER A 31 14.06 -6.22 -10.84
N ALA A 32 15.03 -6.72 -10.08
CA ALA A 32 15.97 -5.91 -9.31
C ALA A 32 16.85 -5.05 -10.24
N GLU A 33 17.24 -5.56 -11.40
CA GLU A 33 18.08 -4.84 -12.38
C GLU A 33 17.34 -3.64 -13.00
N ARG A 34 16.02 -3.77 -13.26
CA ARG A 34 15.22 -2.63 -13.74
C ARG A 34 15.06 -1.58 -12.63
N ILE A 35 14.83 -2.00 -11.40
CA ILE A 35 14.75 -1.11 -10.23
C ILE A 35 16.09 -0.39 -10.04
N GLU A 36 17.23 -1.08 -10.10
CA GLU A 36 18.56 -0.48 -10.05
C GLU A 36 18.76 0.57 -11.14
N SER A 37 18.39 0.25 -12.38
CA SER A 37 18.47 1.17 -13.50
C SER A 37 17.62 2.43 -13.27
N ASP A 38 16.40 2.27 -12.79
CA ASP A 38 15.48 3.38 -12.52
C ASP A 38 15.96 4.25 -11.35
N ILE A 39 16.44 3.66 -10.25
CA ILE A 39 17.03 4.38 -9.12
C ILE A 39 18.27 5.14 -9.59
N THR A 40 19.18 4.49 -10.34
CA THR A 40 20.37 5.12 -10.89
C THR A 40 20.01 6.33 -11.75
N LYS A 41 18.95 6.21 -12.55
CA LYS A 41 18.45 7.32 -13.38
C LYS A 41 17.91 8.46 -12.54
N LEU A 42 17.11 8.17 -11.50
CA LEU A 42 16.56 9.18 -10.60
C LEU A 42 17.69 9.92 -9.85
N VAL A 43 18.68 9.21 -9.35
CA VAL A 43 19.88 9.77 -8.71
C VAL A 43 20.66 10.68 -9.65
N SER A 44 20.75 10.33 -10.94
CA SER A 44 21.50 11.10 -11.94
C SER A 44 20.96 12.52 -12.19
N PHE A 45 19.79 12.86 -11.67
CA PHE A 45 19.25 14.23 -11.72
C PHE A 45 19.86 15.17 -10.67
N GLY A 46 20.80 14.69 -9.85
CA GLY A 46 21.56 15.43 -8.84
C GLY A 46 20.72 15.80 -7.63
N THR A 47 19.77 16.70 -7.78
CA THR A 47 18.73 16.99 -6.79
C THR A 47 17.34 16.80 -7.40
N ARG A 48 16.39 16.36 -6.58
CA ARG A 48 14.96 16.33 -6.92
C ARG A 48 14.13 17.16 -5.95
N HIS A 49 14.78 18.06 -5.19
CA HIS A 49 14.07 18.95 -4.28
C HIS A 49 12.91 19.65 -4.99
N THR A 50 11.76 19.77 -4.34
CA THR A 50 10.51 20.33 -4.91
C THR A 50 10.70 21.68 -5.57
N LEU A 51 11.56 22.54 -5.01
CA LEU A 51 11.86 23.88 -5.52
C LEU A 51 13.07 23.93 -6.48
N SER A 52 13.68 22.79 -6.82
CA SER A 52 14.82 22.72 -7.73
C SER A 52 14.44 23.01 -9.19
N ASP A 53 15.44 23.05 -10.10
CA ASP A 53 15.27 23.39 -11.50
C ASP A 53 14.13 22.60 -12.17
N THR A 54 13.23 23.34 -12.80
CA THR A 54 12.08 22.79 -13.54
C THR A 54 12.27 22.76 -15.06
N ILE A 55 13.32 23.44 -15.58
CA ILE A 55 13.55 23.65 -17.02
C ILE A 55 14.61 22.68 -17.57
N SER A 56 15.69 22.47 -16.82
CA SER A 56 16.79 21.58 -17.20
C SER A 56 16.29 20.20 -17.64
N LYS A 57 16.93 19.63 -18.65
CA LYS A 57 16.64 18.26 -19.16
C LYS A 57 17.35 17.17 -18.35
N THR A 58 18.37 17.52 -17.58
CA THR A 58 19.29 16.59 -16.93
C THR A 58 19.41 16.75 -15.43
N ARG A 59 18.85 17.82 -14.84
CA ARG A 59 18.93 18.12 -13.42
C ARG A 59 17.59 18.62 -12.86
N GLY A 60 17.34 18.36 -11.59
CA GLY A 60 16.22 18.90 -10.83
C GLY A 60 14.91 18.14 -10.99
N ILE A 61 13.91 18.59 -10.19
CA ILE A 61 12.57 17.99 -10.13
C ILE A 61 11.88 17.97 -11.50
N GLY A 62 12.12 19.00 -12.34
CA GLY A 62 11.53 19.06 -13.67
C GLY A 62 12.02 17.96 -14.59
N ALA A 63 13.31 17.63 -14.55
CA ALA A 63 13.87 16.52 -15.32
C ALA A 63 13.33 15.18 -14.84
N ALA A 64 13.27 14.98 -13.51
CA ALA A 64 12.80 13.75 -12.90
C ALA A 64 11.33 13.47 -13.27
N ARG A 65 10.40 14.43 -13.04
CA ARG A 65 8.97 14.22 -13.35
C ARG A 65 8.71 13.97 -14.85
N ARG A 66 9.48 14.62 -15.76
CA ARG A 66 9.35 14.35 -17.21
C ARG A 66 9.84 12.96 -17.57
N TRP A 67 10.92 12.48 -16.94
CA TRP A 67 11.42 11.14 -17.15
C TRP A 67 10.43 10.09 -16.63
N ILE A 68 9.91 10.23 -15.42
CA ILE A 68 8.89 9.32 -14.85
C ILE A 68 7.67 9.24 -15.77
N LYS A 69 7.18 10.40 -16.25
CA LYS A 69 6.04 10.43 -17.17
C LYS A 69 6.34 9.64 -18.44
N LYS A 70 7.54 9.79 -19.01
CA LYS A 70 7.97 9.03 -20.20
C LYS A 70 8.07 7.53 -19.93
N GLU A 71 8.50 7.09 -18.75
CA GLU A 71 8.53 5.67 -18.41
C GLU A 71 7.10 5.11 -18.36
N PHE A 72 6.15 5.80 -17.73
CA PHE A 72 4.75 5.37 -17.76
C PHE A 72 4.15 5.39 -19.18
N GLU A 73 4.47 6.39 -20.01
CA GLU A 73 4.05 6.45 -21.42
C GLU A 73 4.66 5.28 -22.23
N LYS A 74 5.91 4.92 -21.97
CA LYS A 74 6.57 3.76 -22.58
C LYS A 74 5.85 2.46 -22.21
N ILE A 75 5.59 2.25 -20.92
CA ILE A 75 4.81 1.10 -20.43
C ILE A 75 3.43 1.07 -21.11
N SER A 76 2.75 2.21 -21.20
CA SER A 76 1.46 2.34 -21.88
C SER A 76 1.53 1.91 -23.33
N ASN A 77 2.57 2.31 -24.05
CA ASN A 77 2.78 1.92 -25.45
C ASN A 77 3.01 0.40 -25.60
N GLU A 78 3.74 -0.21 -24.65
CA GLU A 78 4.03 -1.65 -24.66
C GLU A 78 2.79 -2.52 -24.38
N CYS A 79 1.78 -1.96 -23.71
CA CYS A 79 0.53 -2.64 -23.38
C CYS A 79 -0.69 -2.14 -24.18
N ASN A 80 -0.50 -1.62 -25.37
CA ASN A 80 -1.57 -1.10 -26.24
C ASN A 80 -2.38 0.05 -25.61
N GLN A 81 -1.71 1.06 -25.09
CA GLN A 81 -2.28 2.25 -24.45
C GLN A 81 -3.12 1.94 -23.21
N CYS A 82 -2.71 0.95 -22.41
CA CYS A 82 -3.44 0.51 -21.25
C CYS A 82 -3.35 1.46 -20.04
N LEU A 83 -2.46 2.46 -20.06
CA LEU A 83 -2.32 3.45 -19.00
C LEU A 83 -2.74 4.85 -19.51
N GLU A 84 -3.58 5.52 -18.74
CA GLU A 84 -3.86 6.95 -18.89
C GLU A 84 -2.82 7.74 -18.10
N VAL A 85 -1.91 8.47 -18.79
CA VAL A 85 -0.78 9.15 -18.14
C VAL A 85 -0.95 10.66 -18.22
N PHE A 86 -0.97 11.34 -17.07
CA PHE A 86 -1.13 12.79 -16.98
C PHE A 86 -0.43 13.39 -15.78
N TYR A 87 -0.33 14.73 -15.76
CA TYR A 87 0.07 15.49 -14.59
C TYR A 87 -1.16 15.96 -13.81
N GLU A 88 -1.21 15.66 -12.51
CA GLU A 88 -2.02 16.39 -11.57
C GLU A 88 -1.14 17.45 -10.91
N LYS A 89 -1.64 18.68 -10.70
CA LYS A 89 -0.82 19.79 -10.23
C LYS A 89 -1.56 20.72 -9.27
N SER A 90 -0.81 21.27 -8.34
CA SER A 90 -1.26 22.32 -7.41
C SER A 90 -0.25 23.47 -7.33
N TYR A 91 -0.75 24.66 -7.10
CA TYR A 91 0.10 25.82 -6.80
C TYR A 91 0.22 25.94 -5.29
N VAL A 92 1.44 26.10 -4.80
CA VAL A 92 1.76 26.12 -3.37
C VAL A 92 2.62 27.33 -3.02
N THR A 93 2.46 27.80 -1.80
CA THR A 93 3.17 28.95 -1.23
C THR A 93 3.66 28.61 0.18
N SER A 94 4.27 29.56 0.86
CA SER A 94 4.65 29.42 2.27
C SER A 94 3.46 29.26 3.23
N GLU A 95 2.22 29.51 2.76
CA GLU A 95 1.02 29.28 3.56
C GLU A 95 0.73 27.77 3.74
N GLU A 96 1.05 26.93 2.73
CA GLU A 96 0.93 25.48 2.82
C GLU A 96 2.08 24.83 3.58
N SER A 97 3.29 25.43 3.54
CA SER A 97 4.47 24.94 4.25
C SER A 97 5.57 26.00 4.32
N GLU A 98 6.16 26.21 5.50
CA GLU A 98 7.31 27.07 5.71
C GLU A 98 8.55 26.66 4.90
N ARG A 99 8.61 25.38 4.45
CA ARG A 99 9.69 24.88 3.59
C ARG A 99 9.53 25.30 2.12
N ILE A 100 8.41 25.92 1.75
CA ILE A 100 8.17 26.53 0.43
C ILE A 100 8.55 28.00 0.51
N ILE A 101 9.84 28.28 0.33
CA ILE A 101 10.43 29.64 0.48
C ILE A 101 10.10 30.59 -0.68
N PHE A 102 9.57 30.11 -1.77
CA PHE A 102 8.96 30.89 -2.86
C PHE A 102 7.85 30.08 -3.54
N PRO A 103 6.83 30.75 -4.09
CA PRO A 103 5.69 30.06 -4.72
C PRO A 103 6.10 29.16 -5.87
N ALA A 104 5.52 27.96 -5.94
CA ALA A 104 5.86 26.96 -6.95
C ALA A 104 4.66 26.10 -7.38
N TRP A 105 4.77 25.50 -8.56
CA TRP A 105 3.87 24.45 -9.02
C TRP A 105 4.43 23.07 -8.63
N VAL A 106 3.70 22.34 -7.82
CA VAL A 106 3.92 20.91 -7.51
C VAL A 106 3.19 20.07 -8.53
N TYR A 107 3.87 19.06 -9.09
CA TYR A 107 3.31 18.17 -10.12
C TYR A 107 3.44 16.72 -9.68
N ASN A 108 2.33 16.05 -9.57
CA ASN A 108 2.26 14.60 -9.47
C ASN A 108 2.24 13.98 -10.87
N VAL A 109 2.86 12.82 -11.04
CA VAL A 109 2.81 12.04 -12.27
C VAL A 109 1.90 10.86 -12.06
N VAL A 110 0.74 10.85 -12.69
CA VAL A 110 -0.32 9.87 -12.48
C VAL A 110 -0.43 8.96 -13.71
N ALA A 111 -0.47 7.65 -13.49
CA ALA A 111 -0.75 6.63 -14.50
C ALA A 111 -1.89 5.72 -14.00
N ILE A 112 -2.98 5.65 -14.75
CA ILE A 112 -4.18 4.88 -14.39
C ILE A 112 -4.34 3.70 -15.33
N GLN A 113 -4.30 2.50 -14.80
CA GLN A 113 -4.74 1.27 -15.46
C GLN A 113 -6.22 1.04 -15.12
N ARG A 114 -7.10 1.17 -16.12
CA ARG A 114 -8.55 1.07 -15.90
C ARG A 114 -8.99 -0.36 -15.64
N GLY A 115 -9.84 -0.52 -14.63
CA GLY A 115 -10.53 -1.78 -14.35
C GLY A 115 -11.64 -2.06 -15.37
N GLU A 116 -11.84 -3.34 -15.69
CA GLU A 116 -12.83 -3.76 -16.69
C GLU A 116 -14.28 -3.67 -16.17
N LYS A 117 -14.50 -3.90 -14.85
CA LYS A 117 -15.85 -3.90 -14.26
C LYS A 117 -16.17 -2.62 -13.47
N ASN A 118 -15.20 -2.16 -12.68
CA ASN A 118 -15.37 -1.02 -11.78
C ASN A 118 -14.30 0.06 -12.07
N PRO A 119 -14.36 0.77 -13.20
CA PRO A 119 -13.31 1.71 -13.62
C PRO A 119 -13.17 2.94 -12.72
N ASN A 120 -14.14 3.23 -11.84
CA ASN A 120 -14.10 4.32 -10.87
C ASN A 120 -13.71 3.88 -9.44
N ARG A 121 -13.34 2.61 -9.28
CA ARG A 121 -12.90 2.04 -8.01
C ARG A 121 -11.40 1.74 -8.08
N TYR A 122 -10.60 2.33 -7.19
CA TYR A 122 -9.15 2.41 -7.35
C TYR A 122 -8.39 1.86 -6.14
N ILE A 123 -7.30 1.16 -6.43
CA ILE A 123 -6.18 0.94 -5.49
C ILE A 123 -4.97 1.72 -5.98
N ILE A 124 -4.27 2.42 -5.08
CA ILE A 124 -3.16 3.31 -5.42
C ILE A 124 -1.86 2.75 -4.88
N MET A 125 -0.79 2.79 -5.69
CA MET A 125 0.59 2.69 -5.25
C MET A 125 1.30 4.01 -5.52
N SER A 126 2.01 4.51 -4.52
CA SER A 126 2.77 5.75 -4.64
C SER A 126 4.22 5.61 -4.18
N GLY A 127 5.09 6.35 -4.84
CA GLY A 127 6.43 6.70 -4.39
C GLY A 127 6.63 8.20 -4.55
N ASP A 128 7.63 8.78 -3.87
CA ASP A 128 7.86 10.21 -3.89
C ASP A 128 8.89 10.56 -4.93
N ILE A 129 8.65 11.65 -5.68
CA ILE A 129 9.58 12.12 -6.72
C ILE A 129 10.72 12.90 -6.10
N ASP A 130 10.40 13.74 -5.10
CA ASP A 130 11.34 14.65 -4.48
C ASP A 130 12.33 13.97 -3.53
N SER A 131 13.37 14.71 -3.20
CA SER A 131 14.44 14.34 -2.27
C SER A 131 14.99 15.61 -1.61
N ARG A 132 15.71 15.46 -0.49
CA ARG A 132 16.36 16.57 0.20
C ARG A 132 17.67 16.20 0.88
N VAL A 133 18.45 17.20 1.22
CA VAL A 133 19.60 17.15 2.13
C VAL A 133 19.18 17.54 3.56
N SER A 134 20.13 17.81 4.44
CA SER A 134 19.90 18.15 5.85
C SER A 134 19.00 19.38 6.01
N ASP A 135 19.27 20.46 5.26
CA ASP A 135 18.39 21.63 5.20
C ASP A 135 17.21 21.37 4.24
N PRO A 136 15.96 21.29 4.74
CA PRO A 136 14.78 21.04 3.91
C PRO A 136 14.41 22.17 2.96
N THR A 137 15.12 23.30 2.99
CA THR A 137 14.95 24.45 2.09
C THR A 137 16.06 24.55 1.05
N ASN A 138 17.11 23.72 1.16
CA ASN A 138 18.21 23.69 0.21
C ASN A 138 17.82 22.93 -1.07
N TYR A 139 17.46 23.70 -2.11
CA TYR A 139 17.05 23.21 -3.41
C TYR A 139 18.18 23.19 -4.47
N ILE A 140 19.41 23.51 -4.08
CA ILE A 140 20.55 23.71 -4.98
C ILE A 140 21.53 22.55 -4.94
N ASP A 141 21.93 22.13 -3.74
CA ASP A 141 22.93 21.10 -3.54
C ASP A 141 22.44 19.70 -3.97
N ASP A 142 23.39 18.81 -4.25
CA ASP A 142 23.06 17.46 -4.65
C ASP A 142 22.37 16.71 -3.51
N SER A 143 21.16 16.24 -3.78
CA SER A 143 20.37 15.37 -2.91
C SER A 143 19.91 14.16 -3.71
N PRO A 144 20.79 13.15 -3.90
CA PRO A 144 20.50 12.01 -4.76
C PRO A 144 19.25 11.25 -4.34
N GLY A 145 18.97 11.13 -3.02
CA GLY A 145 17.79 10.48 -2.48
C GLY A 145 17.62 9.09 -3.07
N ALA A 146 18.67 8.25 -3.02
CA ALA A 146 18.67 6.95 -3.68
C ALA A 146 17.68 5.99 -3.01
N ASN A 147 17.61 6.01 -1.68
CA ASN A 147 16.62 5.29 -0.90
C ASN A 147 15.39 6.16 -0.60
N ASP A 148 15.61 7.42 -0.21
CA ASP A 148 14.59 8.42 0.13
C ASP A 148 14.44 9.47 -1.00
N ASN A 149 13.54 9.30 -2.03
CA ASN A 149 12.68 8.14 -2.20
C ASN A 149 12.72 7.60 -3.65
N ALA A 150 13.93 7.54 -4.27
CA ALA A 150 14.03 6.91 -5.58
C ALA A 150 13.68 5.40 -5.51
N SER A 151 13.88 4.74 -4.35
CA SER A 151 13.52 3.33 -4.16
C SER A 151 12.01 3.11 -4.31
N GLY A 152 11.18 3.90 -3.63
CA GLY A 152 9.71 3.82 -3.71
C GLY A 152 9.18 4.20 -5.10
N MET A 153 9.80 5.22 -5.73
CA MET A 153 9.40 5.64 -7.07
C MET A 153 9.73 4.58 -8.13
N ALA A 154 10.93 4.01 -8.09
CA ALA A 154 11.34 2.93 -8.99
C ALA A 154 10.46 1.68 -8.80
N GLY A 155 10.15 1.32 -7.55
CA GLY A 155 9.20 0.25 -7.25
C GLY A 155 7.82 0.51 -7.83
N THR A 156 7.35 1.75 -7.80
CA THR A 156 6.05 2.14 -8.39
C THR A 156 6.05 2.01 -9.92
N ILE A 157 7.14 2.41 -10.59
CA ILE A 157 7.30 2.24 -12.06
C ILE A 157 7.37 0.74 -12.40
N GLU A 158 8.13 -0.03 -11.66
CA GLU A 158 8.28 -1.48 -11.88
C GLU A 158 6.97 -2.23 -11.68
N ALA A 159 6.19 -1.90 -10.63
CA ALA A 159 4.87 -2.45 -10.43
C ALA A 159 3.95 -2.17 -11.64
N ALA A 160 4.01 -0.97 -12.22
CA ALA A 160 3.26 -0.65 -13.43
C ALA A 160 3.70 -1.51 -14.63
N ARG A 161 5.02 -1.74 -14.83
CA ARG A 161 5.54 -2.61 -15.91
C ARG A 161 5.05 -4.05 -15.79
N VAL A 162 5.02 -4.58 -14.57
CA VAL A 162 4.60 -5.95 -14.32
C VAL A 162 3.09 -6.08 -14.48
N LEU A 163 2.32 -5.21 -13.83
CA LEU A 163 0.87 -5.34 -13.74
C LEU A 163 0.15 -4.90 -15.02
N SER A 164 0.73 -4.05 -15.85
CA SER A 164 0.17 -3.66 -17.16
C SER A 164 -0.07 -4.83 -18.12
N LYS A 165 0.55 -5.98 -17.86
CA LYS A 165 0.36 -7.23 -18.63
C LYS A 165 -0.91 -7.98 -18.27
N TYR A 166 -1.63 -7.55 -17.22
CA TYR A 166 -2.81 -8.21 -16.67
C TYR A 166 -4.02 -7.27 -16.72
N LYS A 167 -5.19 -7.88 -16.70
CA LYS A 167 -6.47 -7.18 -16.57
C LYS A 167 -7.04 -7.40 -15.18
N PHE A 168 -7.74 -6.39 -14.68
CA PHE A 168 -8.30 -6.36 -13.33
C PHE A 168 -9.74 -5.85 -13.35
N ASP A 169 -10.51 -6.19 -12.33
CA ASP A 169 -11.90 -5.73 -12.17
C ASP A 169 -11.97 -4.26 -11.76
N ASN A 170 -11.07 -3.84 -10.85
CA ASN A 170 -10.95 -2.47 -10.36
C ASN A 170 -9.70 -1.80 -10.96
N SER A 171 -9.68 -0.47 -10.97
CA SER A 171 -8.56 0.32 -11.50
C SER A 171 -7.36 0.33 -10.54
N ILE A 172 -6.15 0.41 -11.12
CA ILE A 172 -4.91 0.64 -10.37
C ILE A 172 -4.35 2.00 -10.76
N ILE A 173 -3.94 2.79 -9.77
CA ILE A 173 -3.20 4.04 -9.98
C ILE A 173 -1.77 3.85 -9.52
N TYR A 174 -0.83 4.12 -10.40
CA TYR A 174 0.59 4.26 -10.10
C TYR A 174 0.91 5.74 -10.11
N VAL A 175 1.47 6.27 -9.03
CA VAL A 175 1.68 7.71 -8.93
C VAL A 175 3.02 8.08 -8.31
N GLY A 176 3.74 8.97 -8.97
CA GLY A 176 4.83 9.73 -8.37
C GLY A 176 4.26 11.00 -7.74
N LEU A 177 4.38 11.12 -6.42
CA LEU A 177 3.94 12.27 -5.65
C LEU A 177 5.12 13.21 -5.41
N SER A 178 4.89 14.52 -5.47
CA SER A 178 5.92 15.55 -5.23
C SER A 178 5.65 16.34 -3.96
N GLY A 179 6.70 16.86 -3.36
CA GLY A 179 6.59 17.73 -2.18
C GLY A 179 6.28 16.95 -0.91
N GLU A 180 6.76 15.71 -0.81
CA GLU A 180 6.75 14.96 0.44
C GLU A 180 7.53 15.70 1.50
N GLU A 181 8.78 16.01 1.15
CA GLU A 181 9.78 16.65 2.00
C GLU A 181 9.41 18.08 2.42
N GLN A 182 8.55 18.72 1.66
CA GLN A 182 8.06 20.07 1.95
C GLN A 182 6.66 20.08 2.56
N GLY A 183 6.16 18.93 3.03
CA GLY A 183 4.92 18.85 3.82
C GLY A 183 3.78 18.10 3.14
N LEU A 184 4.08 17.00 2.44
CA LEU A 184 3.10 16.09 1.84
C LEU A 184 2.21 16.76 0.78
N LEU A 185 2.75 17.74 0.04
CA LEU A 185 1.97 18.65 -0.81
C LEU A 185 1.26 17.89 -1.95
N GLY A 186 1.96 17.00 -2.63
CA GLY A 186 1.39 16.19 -3.71
C GLY A 186 0.30 15.25 -3.24
N GLY A 187 0.49 14.62 -2.09
CA GLY A 187 -0.54 13.77 -1.48
C GLY A 187 -1.79 14.55 -1.09
N LYS A 188 -1.64 15.74 -0.50
CA LYS A 188 -2.77 16.63 -0.16
C LYS A 188 -3.55 17.03 -1.42
N SER A 189 -2.83 17.39 -2.49
CA SER A 189 -3.44 17.76 -3.76
C SER A 189 -4.23 16.59 -4.37
N LEU A 190 -3.60 15.43 -4.51
CA LEU A 190 -4.22 14.28 -5.15
C LEU A 190 -5.38 13.70 -4.32
N ALA A 191 -5.27 13.64 -2.99
CA ALA A 191 -6.37 13.19 -2.13
C ALA A 191 -7.59 14.10 -2.25
N SER A 192 -7.39 15.42 -2.23
CA SER A 192 -8.45 16.40 -2.47
C SER A 192 -9.04 16.30 -3.88
N TYR A 193 -8.18 16.11 -4.89
CA TYR A 193 -8.62 15.90 -6.28
C TYR A 193 -9.50 14.64 -6.39
N ALA A 194 -9.06 13.52 -5.83
CA ALA A 194 -9.79 12.26 -5.81
C ALA A 194 -11.17 12.42 -5.16
N LYS A 195 -11.21 13.11 -4.02
CA LYS A 195 -12.48 13.41 -3.32
C LYS A 195 -13.43 14.25 -4.16
N LYS A 196 -12.93 15.31 -4.81
CA LYS A 196 -13.72 16.17 -5.71
C LYS A 196 -14.25 15.43 -6.94
N LYS A 197 -13.47 14.44 -7.45
CA LYS A 197 -13.86 13.61 -8.59
C LYS A 197 -14.79 12.45 -8.20
N GLY A 198 -15.05 12.24 -6.92
CA GLY A 198 -15.85 11.12 -6.45
C GLY A 198 -15.20 9.76 -6.71
N TRP A 199 -13.87 9.68 -6.66
CA TRP A 199 -13.14 8.42 -6.81
C TRP A 199 -13.41 7.52 -5.60
N GLU A 200 -13.74 6.25 -5.84
CA GLU A 200 -13.84 5.23 -4.80
C GLU A 200 -12.45 4.62 -4.57
N ILE A 201 -11.69 5.16 -3.62
CA ILE A 201 -10.37 4.64 -3.28
C ILE A 201 -10.51 3.51 -2.26
N ILE A 202 -10.13 2.28 -2.66
CA ILE A 202 -10.10 1.09 -1.81
C ILE A 202 -8.96 1.18 -0.81
N GLY A 203 -7.80 1.67 -1.28
CA GLY A 203 -6.62 1.83 -0.45
C GLY A 203 -5.47 2.51 -1.17
N VAL A 204 -4.50 2.97 -0.37
CA VAL A 204 -3.26 3.61 -0.83
C VAL A 204 -2.07 2.89 -0.18
N LEU A 205 -1.18 2.34 -0.99
CA LEU A 205 0.09 1.75 -0.60
C LEU A 205 1.20 2.77 -0.89
N ASN A 206 1.57 3.55 0.12
CA ASN A 206 2.67 4.52 0.00
C ASN A 206 4.00 3.83 0.32
N ASN A 207 4.94 3.93 -0.59
CA ASN A 207 6.28 3.35 -0.48
C ASN A 207 7.28 4.48 -0.26
N ASP A 208 7.82 4.56 0.95
CA ASP A 208 8.77 5.60 1.34
C ASP A 208 9.63 5.04 2.49
N MET A 209 10.62 4.68 2.15
CA MET A 209 11.88 4.06 1.71
C MET A 209 11.75 2.53 1.72
N ILE A 210 12.16 1.88 0.66
CA ILE A 210 12.06 0.41 0.52
C ILE A 210 13.36 -0.26 0.08
N GLY A 211 14.51 0.43 0.21
CA GLY A 211 15.78 -0.06 -0.33
C GLY A 211 16.89 -0.31 0.70
N ASN A 212 16.77 0.12 1.95
CA ASN A 212 17.84 -0.08 2.94
C ASN A 212 17.61 -1.34 3.79
N ILE A 213 18.68 -2.10 4.00
CA ILE A 213 18.68 -3.31 4.83
C ILE A 213 19.56 -3.21 6.07
N GLU A 214 20.36 -2.15 6.19
CA GLU A 214 21.36 -1.97 7.25
C GLU A 214 20.95 -0.80 8.15
N GLY A 215 20.65 -1.11 9.42
CA GLY A 215 20.37 -0.10 10.44
C GLY A 215 21.64 0.57 10.96
N VAL A 216 21.50 1.74 11.59
CA VAL A 216 22.62 2.42 12.30
C VAL A 216 23.20 1.60 13.45
N ASP A 217 22.46 0.60 13.92
CA ASP A 217 22.87 -0.36 14.95
C ASP A 217 23.67 -1.55 14.38
N GLY A 218 23.94 -1.55 13.06
CA GLY A 218 24.64 -2.61 12.35
C GLY A 218 23.81 -3.87 12.08
N VAL A 219 22.52 -3.85 12.39
CA VAL A 219 21.63 -4.96 12.04
C VAL A 219 21.38 -4.96 10.54
N ILE A 220 21.60 -6.10 9.89
CA ILE A 220 21.28 -6.33 8.47
C ILE A 220 20.06 -7.24 8.40
N ASP A 221 18.96 -6.74 7.83
CA ASP A 221 17.71 -7.47 7.67
C ASP A 221 17.08 -7.20 6.29
N ASN A 222 17.10 -8.22 5.43
CA ASN A 222 16.52 -8.20 4.10
C ASN A 222 15.21 -9.00 4.01
N ARG A 223 14.55 -9.27 5.14
CA ARG A 223 13.31 -10.05 5.23
C ARG A 223 12.18 -9.27 5.89
N SER A 224 12.49 -8.50 6.92
CA SER A 224 11.47 -7.73 7.64
C SER A 224 11.21 -6.41 6.95
N PHE A 225 9.96 -5.95 7.02
CA PHE A 225 9.54 -4.62 6.63
C PHE A 225 8.35 -4.17 7.49
N ARG A 226 8.13 -2.86 7.58
CA ARG A 226 7.08 -2.27 8.42
C ARG A 226 5.87 -1.88 7.58
N ILE A 227 4.68 -2.09 8.16
CA ILE A 227 3.40 -1.62 7.63
C ILE A 227 2.78 -0.69 8.67
N PHE A 228 2.86 0.61 8.44
CA PHE A 228 2.23 1.62 9.29
C PHE A 228 0.76 1.79 8.90
N SER A 229 -0.11 1.87 9.90
CA SER A 229 -1.54 2.03 9.68
C SER A 229 -2.22 2.73 10.86
N GLU A 230 -3.15 3.63 10.56
CA GLU A 230 -3.95 4.26 11.61
C GLU A 230 -5.08 3.34 12.10
N PRO A 231 -5.54 3.50 13.35
CA PRO A 231 -6.60 2.66 13.90
C PRO A 231 -7.97 2.98 13.26
N PHE A 232 -8.33 4.25 13.19
CA PHE A 232 -9.56 4.79 12.58
C PHE A 232 -9.31 6.25 12.19
N SER A 233 -10.14 6.80 11.31
CA SER A 233 -10.00 8.20 10.92
C SER A 233 -10.27 9.14 12.10
N PHE A 234 -9.30 9.97 12.44
CA PHE A 234 -9.45 11.02 13.45
C PHE A 234 -10.19 12.25 12.93
N ASN A 235 -10.43 12.34 11.63
CA ASN A 235 -11.25 13.40 11.06
C ASN A 235 -12.73 13.15 11.41
N PRO A 236 -13.40 14.03 12.18
CA PRO A 236 -14.79 13.82 12.60
C PRO A 236 -15.76 13.64 11.44
N LYS A 237 -15.45 14.21 10.27
CA LYS A 237 -16.25 14.09 9.05
C LYS A 237 -16.27 12.65 8.51
N TYR A 238 -15.21 11.87 8.78
CA TYR A 238 -15.05 10.51 8.28
C TYR A 238 -14.95 9.46 9.40
N ALA A 239 -15.07 9.88 10.66
CA ALA A 239 -15.21 8.98 11.80
C ALA A 239 -16.53 8.22 11.64
N ASN A 240 -16.47 7.06 11.04
CA ASN A 240 -17.61 6.17 10.89
C ASN A 240 -18.04 5.72 12.27
N GLY A 241 -19.08 6.24 12.88
CA GLY A 241 -19.72 5.91 14.13
C GLY A 241 -19.50 4.51 14.73
N LEU A 242 -18.30 3.96 14.57
CA LEU A 242 -17.86 2.72 15.20
C LEU A 242 -18.03 2.94 16.70
N ASN A 243 -18.88 2.16 17.32
CA ASN A 243 -19.04 2.19 18.75
C ASN A 243 -17.78 1.58 19.41
N MET A 244 -16.68 2.34 19.32
CA MET A 244 -15.36 1.87 19.69
C MET A 244 -15.28 1.48 21.16
N ARG A 245 -15.96 2.23 21.99
CA ARG A 245 -15.95 1.98 23.44
C ARG A 245 -16.61 0.66 23.82
N THR A 246 -17.65 0.24 23.13
CA THR A 246 -18.45 -0.94 23.50
C THR A 246 -18.17 -2.16 22.65
N GLN A 247 -17.57 -1.99 21.46
CA GLN A 247 -17.31 -3.09 20.53
C GLN A 247 -15.82 -3.40 20.35
N GLY A 248 -14.92 -2.61 20.96
CA GLY A 248 -13.47 -2.82 20.83
C GLY A 248 -12.92 -2.57 19.42
N GLY A 249 -13.61 -1.71 18.64
CA GLY A 249 -13.26 -1.47 17.23
C GLY A 249 -12.18 -0.42 16.98
N GLU A 250 -11.48 0.04 18.04
CA GLU A 250 -10.44 1.07 17.95
C GLU A 250 -9.26 0.70 17.04
N ASN A 251 -9.07 -0.59 16.80
CA ASN A 251 -8.02 -1.11 15.92
C ASN A 251 -8.56 -1.73 14.61
N ASP A 252 -9.76 -1.37 14.19
CA ASP A 252 -10.46 -2.01 13.08
C ASP A 252 -10.95 -1.05 11.99
N GLY A 253 -10.34 0.15 11.92
CA GLY A 253 -10.55 1.10 10.83
C GLY A 253 -10.01 0.61 9.48
N LEU A 254 -10.40 1.30 8.41
CA LEU A 254 -10.08 0.92 7.02
C LEU A 254 -8.58 0.76 6.75
N SER A 255 -7.76 1.70 7.25
CA SER A 255 -6.30 1.64 7.11
C SER A 255 -5.73 0.36 7.76
N ARG A 256 -6.23 0.01 8.96
CA ARG A 256 -5.81 -1.19 9.67
C ARG A 256 -6.23 -2.47 8.96
N GLN A 257 -7.41 -2.49 8.34
CA GLN A 257 -7.87 -3.64 7.54
C GLN A 257 -7.03 -3.80 6.26
N LEU A 258 -6.64 -2.69 5.62
CA LEU A 258 -5.73 -2.71 4.48
C LEU A 258 -4.35 -3.28 4.88
N ALA A 259 -3.80 -2.87 6.03
CA ALA A 259 -2.55 -3.42 6.55
C ALA A 259 -2.64 -4.92 6.83
N ARG A 260 -3.74 -5.40 7.44
CA ARG A 260 -4.00 -6.84 7.64
C ARG A 260 -4.13 -7.59 6.32
N TYR A 261 -4.73 -6.97 5.31
CA TYR A 261 -4.86 -7.56 3.99
C TYR A 261 -3.48 -7.79 3.35
N VAL A 262 -2.63 -6.76 3.35
CA VAL A 262 -1.25 -6.86 2.84
C VAL A 262 -0.47 -7.93 3.64
N HIS A 263 -0.54 -7.90 4.97
CA HIS A 263 0.10 -8.90 5.82
C HIS A 263 -0.33 -10.33 5.45
N LYS A 264 -1.64 -10.58 5.32
CA LYS A 264 -2.20 -11.89 4.93
C LYS A 264 -1.70 -12.32 3.54
N THR A 265 -1.70 -11.41 2.58
CA THR A 265 -1.24 -11.67 1.21
C THR A 265 0.23 -12.05 1.17
N VAL A 266 1.08 -11.32 1.90
CA VAL A 266 2.51 -11.63 2.03
C VAL A 266 2.73 -12.99 2.67
N LYS A 267 2.07 -13.27 3.80
CA LYS A 267 2.21 -14.58 4.47
C LYS A 267 1.78 -15.75 3.60
N LYS A 268 0.85 -15.54 2.67
CA LYS A 268 0.41 -16.56 1.71
C LYS A 268 1.41 -16.80 0.58
N TYR A 269 1.94 -15.74 -0.05
CA TYR A 269 2.69 -15.83 -1.31
C TYR A 269 4.19 -15.61 -1.17
N MET A 270 4.63 -14.94 -0.11
CA MET A 270 6.04 -14.64 0.20
C MET A 270 6.32 -14.94 1.68
N PRO A 271 6.13 -16.21 2.14
CA PRO A 271 6.19 -16.59 3.55
C PRO A 271 7.56 -16.38 4.19
N GLU A 272 8.62 -16.24 3.39
CA GLU A 272 9.99 -15.91 3.82
C GLU A 272 10.12 -14.48 4.35
N LEU A 273 9.18 -13.59 4.02
CA LEU A 273 9.16 -12.22 4.51
C LEU A 273 8.46 -12.10 5.87
N ASN A 274 8.89 -11.12 6.64
CA ASN A 274 8.34 -10.80 7.94
C ASN A 274 7.70 -9.40 7.97
N PRO A 275 6.42 -9.26 7.58
CA PRO A 275 5.70 -8.00 7.67
C PRO A 275 5.42 -7.65 9.14
N ILE A 276 5.99 -6.53 9.61
CA ILE A 276 5.81 -6.00 10.96
C ILE A 276 4.67 -4.97 10.94
N MET A 277 3.55 -5.30 11.55
CA MET A 277 2.43 -4.37 11.66
C MET A 277 2.70 -3.32 12.74
N ILE A 278 2.84 -2.05 12.34
CA ILE A 278 3.03 -0.93 13.25
C ILE A 278 1.69 -0.23 13.46
N TYR A 279 1.18 -0.32 14.69
CA TYR A 279 -0.12 0.25 15.09
C TYR A 279 0.00 1.74 15.39
N ARG A 280 0.47 2.48 14.39
CA ARG A 280 0.67 3.92 14.41
C ARG A 280 0.59 4.45 12.98
N LEU A 281 0.06 5.66 12.81
CA LEU A 281 -0.07 6.30 11.50
C LEU A 281 1.28 6.38 10.77
N ASP A 282 2.36 6.81 11.47
CA ASP A 282 3.73 6.86 10.97
C ASP A 282 4.74 6.85 12.12
N ARG A 283 6.02 7.05 11.84
CA ARG A 283 7.10 7.27 12.81
C ARG A 283 6.82 8.51 13.66
N PHE A 284 7.48 8.61 14.82
CA PHE A 284 7.34 9.78 15.70
C PHE A 284 7.76 11.09 15.00
N GLY A 285 6.85 12.06 14.98
CA GLY A 285 7.11 13.36 14.38
C GLY A 285 7.36 13.35 12.87
N ARG A 286 7.04 12.26 12.20
CA ARG A 286 7.23 12.05 10.76
C ARG A 286 5.90 11.81 10.06
N GLY A 287 5.92 11.76 8.75
CA GLY A 287 4.76 11.50 7.91
C GLY A 287 5.15 10.78 6.63
N GLY A 288 4.19 10.56 5.78
CA GLY A 288 4.31 10.05 4.43
C GLY A 288 3.03 10.33 3.65
N HIS A 289 3.07 10.19 2.34
CA HIS A 289 1.95 10.57 1.47
C HIS A 289 0.66 9.75 1.66
N HIS A 290 0.67 8.64 2.43
CA HIS A 290 -0.56 7.94 2.81
C HIS A 290 -1.45 8.81 3.73
N ARG A 291 -0.84 9.64 4.58
CA ARG A 291 -1.53 10.45 5.59
C ARG A 291 -2.59 11.40 5.01
N PRO A 292 -2.33 12.22 3.96
CA PRO A 292 -3.37 13.05 3.36
C PRO A 292 -4.60 12.28 2.85
N PHE A 293 -4.42 11.04 2.42
CA PHE A 293 -5.54 10.18 2.02
C PHE A 293 -6.34 9.71 3.24
N ASN A 294 -5.67 9.39 4.35
CA ASN A 294 -6.32 9.07 5.62
C ASN A 294 -7.12 10.28 6.15
N ASP A 295 -6.57 11.48 6.04
CA ASP A 295 -7.24 12.73 6.43
C ASP A 295 -8.52 12.98 5.61
N GLU A 296 -8.59 12.51 4.36
CA GLU A 296 -9.79 12.54 3.51
C GLU A 296 -10.71 11.32 3.69
N GLY A 297 -10.38 10.41 4.60
CA GLY A 297 -11.17 9.23 4.98
C GLY A 297 -10.95 8.01 4.12
N PHE A 298 -9.88 7.98 3.30
CA PHE A 298 -9.47 6.80 2.55
C PHE A 298 -8.55 5.90 3.39
N ALA A 299 -8.46 4.62 3.01
CA ALA A 299 -7.54 3.69 3.65
C ALA A 299 -6.11 3.90 3.13
N GLY A 300 -5.25 4.56 3.88
CA GLY A 300 -3.83 4.72 3.54
C GLY A 300 -2.93 3.94 4.49
N ILE A 301 -1.89 3.29 3.95
CA ILE A 301 -0.81 2.65 4.71
C ILE A 301 0.54 3.05 4.12
N ARG A 302 1.58 3.00 4.97
CA ARG A 302 2.97 3.12 4.52
C ARG A 302 3.66 1.77 4.61
N ILE A 303 4.29 1.36 3.51
CA ILE A 303 5.20 0.22 3.44
C ILE A 303 6.61 0.76 3.46
N MET A 304 7.43 0.28 4.39
CA MET A 304 8.76 0.81 4.65
C MET A 304 9.72 -0.28 5.11
N GLU A 305 11.00 -0.12 4.82
CA GLU A 305 12.08 -0.94 5.36
C GLU A 305 12.02 -1.07 6.90
N ALA A 306 12.54 -2.16 7.46
CA ALA A 306 12.48 -2.41 8.90
C ALA A 306 13.46 -1.54 9.70
N HIS A 307 14.67 -1.34 9.19
CA HIS A 307 15.74 -0.61 9.85
C HIS A 307 16.11 0.63 9.06
N GLU A 308 16.10 1.80 9.71
CA GLU A 308 16.49 3.06 9.10
C GLU A 308 17.97 3.35 9.32
N ASN A 309 18.59 4.01 8.35
CA ASN A 309 19.98 4.44 8.45
C ASN A 309 20.05 5.97 8.44
N TYR A 310 20.12 6.57 9.62
CA TYR A 310 20.15 8.03 9.80
C TYR A 310 21.46 8.71 9.37
N ILE A 311 22.51 7.95 9.02
CA ILE A 311 23.73 8.46 8.41
C ILE A 311 23.48 8.77 6.93
N ARG A 312 22.58 8.01 6.31
CA ARG A 312 22.22 8.14 4.88
C ARG A 312 21.09 9.11 4.68
N GLN A 313 19.94 8.87 5.32
CA GLN A 313 18.71 9.63 5.14
C GLN A 313 18.87 11.11 5.52
N HIS A 314 18.39 12.02 4.64
CA HIS A 314 18.36 13.48 4.87
C HIS A 314 19.71 14.10 5.22
N ASN A 315 20.81 13.58 4.70
CA ASN A 315 22.14 14.10 4.94
C ASN A 315 22.76 14.72 3.69
N ASP A 316 23.57 15.76 3.92
CA ASP A 316 24.50 16.26 2.90
C ASP A 316 25.53 15.18 2.59
N ILE A 317 25.92 15.08 1.31
CA ILE A 317 26.99 14.15 0.90
C ILE A 317 28.31 14.66 1.45
N ARG A 318 28.90 13.92 2.39
CA ARG A 318 30.18 14.27 2.99
C ARG A 318 30.86 13.05 3.62
N ASN A 319 32.18 13.13 3.74
CA ASN A 319 32.91 12.24 4.65
C ASN A 319 33.30 13.05 5.90
N GLU A 320 32.91 12.55 7.06
CA GLU A 320 33.23 13.17 8.34
C GLU A 320 33.71 12.10 9.32
N ASN A 321 34.95 12.27 9.80
CA ASN A 321 35.59 11.31 10.71
C ASN A 321 35.61 9.85 10.19
N GLY A 322 35.74 9.68 8.87
CA GLY A 322 35.76 8.37 8.23
C GLY A 322 34.37 7.73 8.01
N ILE A 323 33.30 8.48 8.29
CA ILE A 323 31.92 8.05 8.03
C ILE A 323 31.44 8.76 6.77
N ASP A 324 30.94 7.99 5.80
CA ASP A 324 30.32 8.50 4.59
C ASP A 324 28.84 8.79 4.85
N TYR A 325 28.44 10.06 4.75
CA TYR A 325 27.07 10.52 4.88
C TYR A 325 26.44 10.75 3.52
N GLY A 326 25.11 10.65 3.46
CA GLY A 326 24.31 10.96 2.30
C GLY A 326 23.56 9.74 1.73
N ASP A 327 22.43 10.02 1.10
CA ASP A 327 21.58 8.99 0.51
C ASP A 327 21.99 8.72 -0.95
N VAL A 328 22.97 7.82 -1.10
CA VAL A 328 23.62 7.47 -2.37
C VAL A 328 23.37 6.00 -2.74
N LEU A 329 23.61 5.65 -4.01
CA LEU A 329 23.35 4.31 -4.57
C LEU A 329 23.92 3.15 -3.74
N SER A 330 25.11 3.32 -3.16
CA SER A 330 25.75 2.25 -2.36
C SER A 330 24.99 1.89 -1.09
N GLY A 331 24.04 2.73 -0.67
CA GLY A 331 23.16 2.47 0.46
C GLY A 331 21.93 1.64 0.13
N VAL A 332 21.68 1.34 -1.16
CA VAL A 332 20.46 0.65 -1.60
C VAL A 332 20.74 -0.82 -1.91
N ASN A 333 19.91 -1.70 -1.38
CA ASN A 333 19.84 -3.10 -1.75
C ASN A 333 18.69 -3.31 -2.75
N PHE A 334 19.02 -3.50 -4.02
CA PHE A 334 18.05 -3.60 -5.10
C PHE A 334 17.21 -4.88 -5.05
N ASP A 335 17.77 -5.99 -4.57
CA ASP A 335 17.03 -7.24 -4.35
C ASP A 335 15.95 -7.06 -3.27
N TYR A 336 16.26 -6.32 -2.21
CA TYR A 336 15.29 -6.02 -1.17
C TYR A 336 14.21 -5.06 -1.68
N ALA A 337 14.58 -4.03 -2.44
CA ALA A 337 13.62 -3.15 -3.11
C ALA A 337 12.69 -3.94 -4.05
N ALA A 338 13.22 -4.92 -4.78
CA ALA A 338 12.42 -5.81 -5.63
C ALA A 338 11.46 -6.69 -4.81
N LYS A 339 11.89 -7.23 -3.66
CA LYS A 339 10.98 -7.96 -2.76
C LYS A 339 9.81 -7.09 -2.28
N LEU A 340 10.08 -5.85 -1.83
CA LEU A 340 9.01 -4.96 -1.37
C LEU A 340 8.14 -4.45 -2.53
N THR A 341 8.71 -4.31 -3.71
CA THR A 341 7.93 -4.07 -4.95
C THR A 341 7.01 -5.24 -5.25
N SER A 342 7.46 -6.49 -5.10
CA SER A 342 6.63 -7.69 -5.26
C SER A 342 5.50 -7.74 -4.24
N VAL A 343 5.76 -7.38 -2.97
CA VAL A 343 4.72 -7.23 -1.93
C VAL A 343 3.61 -6.27 -2.38
N ASN A 344 3.99 -5.12 -2.93
CA ASN A 344 3.03 -4.15 -3.46
C ASN A 344 2.28 -4.71 -4.67
N ALA A 345 2.98 -5.29 -5.64
CA ALA A 345 2.40 -5.77 -6.88
C ALA A 345 1.34 -6.86 -6.63
N ILE A 346 1.62 -7.86 -5.78
CA ILE A 346 0.61 -8.90 -5.45
C ILE A 346 -0.55 -8.35 -4.63
N SER A 347 -0.29 -7.36 -3.76
CA SER A 347 -1.35 -6.71 -2.98
C SER A 347 -2.27 -5.90 -3.88
N LEU A 348 -1.70 -5.09 -4.80
CA LEU A 348 -2.45 -4.36 -5.82
C LEU A 348 -3.28 -5.30 -6.70
N ALA A 349 -2.66 -6.36 -7.24
CA ALA A 349 -3.34 -7.33 -8.10
C ALA A 349 -4.50 -8.03 -7.40
N SER A 350 -4.29 -8.43 -6.14
CA SER A 350 -5.32 -9.09 -5.34
C SER A 350 -6.49 -8.15 -5.05
N ILE A 351 -6.22 -6.90 -4.62
CA ILE A 351 -7.26 -5.90 -4.33
C ILE A 351 -7.96 -5.44 -5.62
N ALA A 352 -7.21 -5.25 -6.71
CA ALA A 352 -7.79 -4.86 -7.99
C ALA A 352 -8.68 -5.95 -8.61
N SER A 353 -8.51 -7.22 -8.22
CA SER A 353 -9.36 -8.34 -8.62
C SER A 353 -10.49 -8.63 -7.60
N SER A 354 -10.57 -7.89 -6.49
CA SER A 354 -11.52 -8.17 -5.41
C SER A 354 -12.92 -7.60 -5.67
N PRO A 355 -13.99 -8.28 -5.19
CA PRO A 355 -15.34 -7.75 -5.23
C PRO A 355 -15.53 -6.59 -4.24
N LYS A 356 -16.71 -5.94 -4.28
CA LYS A 356 -17.10 -4.95 -3.27
C LYS A 356 -17.32 -5.61 -1.92
N PRO A 357 -16.95 -4.97 -0.80
CA PRO A 357 -17.19 -5.49 0.55
C PRO A 357 -18.68 -5.46 0.91
N PRO A 358 -19.15 -6.29 1.88
CA PRO A 358 -20.52 -6.23 2.35
C PRO A 358 -20.84 -4.87 2.97
N ASN A 359 -22.10 -4.39 2.78
CA ASN A 359 -22.56 -3.12 3.31
C ASN A 359 -23.28 -3.31 4.65
N ASN A 360 -23.29 -2.30 5.49
CA ASN A 360 -24.11 -2.22 6.72
C ASN A 360 -23.99 -3.47 7.61
N LEU A 361 -22.77 -4.02 7.74
CA LEU A 361 -22.53 -5.18 8.59
C LEU A 361 -22.92 -4.89 10.03
N LYS A 362 -23.76 -5.76 10.59
CA LYS A 362 -24.23 -5.73 11.98
C LYS A 362 -23.93 -7.05 12.67
N ILE A 363 -23.73 -6.99 14.00
CA ILE A 363 -23.44 -8.16 14.83
C ILE A 363 -24.46 -8.28 15.96
N GLY A 364 -24.85 -9.52 16.29
CA GLY A 364 -25.75 -9.86 17.37
C GLY A 364 -25.25 -11.11 18.11
N GLY A 365 -25.97 -11.53 19.14
CA GLY A 365 -25.58 -12.69 19.97
C GLY A 365 -25.21 -12.28 21.41
N ILE A 366 -25.69 -11.11 21.84
CA ILE A 366 -25.50 -10.60 23.22
C ILE A 366 -26.20 -11.57 24.19
N VAL A 367 -25.40 -12.13 25.14
CA VAL A 367 -25.86 -13.16 26.10
C VAL A 367 -26.35 -14.46 25.42
N GLU A 368 -25.77 -14.80 24.28
CA GLU A 368 -26.05 -16.03 23.54
C GLU A 368 -24.76 -16.86 23.35
N PRO A 369 -24.86 -18.18 23.15
CA PRO A 369 -23.69 -19.04 22.92
C PRO A 369 -23.17 -18.98 21.49
N SER A 370 -23.72 -18.10 20.64
CA SER A 370 -23.42 -17.99 19.21
C SER A 370 -23.44 -16.53 18.76
N VAL A 371 -22.66 -16.23 17.73
CA VAL A 371 -22.61 -14.89 17.12
C VAL A 371 -23.49 -14.87 15.88
N ARG A 372 -24.28 -13.81 15.73
CA ARG A 372 -25.16 -13.58 14.59
C ARG A 372 -24.66 -12.40 13.76
N PHE A 373 -24.68 -12.55 12.45
CA PHE A 373 -24.29 -11.49 11.50
C PHE A 373 -25.44 -11.17 10.57
N ARG A 374 -25.55 -9.90 10.16
CA ARG A 374 -26.41 -9.43 9.07
C ARG A 374 -25.69 -8.34 8.31
N TRP A 375 -25.85 -8.35 6.98
CA TRP A 375 -25.29 -7.31 6.10
C TRP A 375 -26.20 -7.11 4.89
N GLU A 376 -25.95 -6.04 4.15
CA GLU A 376 -26.57 -5.82 2.86
C GLU A 376 -25.59 -6.27 1.77
N GLN A 377 -26.09 -7.05 0.82
CA GLN A 377 -25.29 -7.45 -0.34
C GLN A 377 -25.00 -6.22 -1.20
N PRO A 378 -23.74 -5.95 -1.56
CA PRO A 378 -23.45 -4.86 -2.49
C PRO A 378 -23.92 -5.22 -3.89
N ASP A 379 -24.16 -4.18 -4.71
CA ASP A 379 -24.42 -4.35 -6.14
C ASP A 379 -23.11 -4.72 -6.87
N ASP A 380 -22.81 -6.02 -6.84
CA ASP A 380 -21.61 -6.61 -7.47
C ASP A 380 -21.91 -8.09 -7.78
N SER A 381 -22.18 -8.37 -9.04
CA SER A 381 -22.52 -9.72 -9.52
C SER A 381 -21.35 -10.72 -9.50
N SER A 382 -20.14 -10.25 -9.22
CA SER A 382 -18.95 -11.14 -9.11
C SER A 382 -18.90 -11.88 -7.78
N ILE A 383 -19.70 -11.49 -6.77
CA ILE A 383 -19.70 -12.11 -5.45
C ILE A 383 -20.33 -13.49 -5.52
N THR A 384 -19.61 -14.50 -5.04
CA THR A 384 -20.08 -15.89 -4.96
C THR A 384 -20.28 -16.39 -3.53
N GLY A 385 -19.82 -15.61 -2.55
CA GLY A 385 -19.95 -15.91 -1.13
C GLY A 385 -19.28 -14.90 -0.25
N TYR A 386 -19.22 -15.23 1.01
CA TYR A 386 -18.61 -14.41 2.06
C TYR A 386 -17.67 -15.24 2.93
N LYS A 387 -16.79 -14.53 3.65
CA LYS A 387 -15.90 -15.13 4.62
C LYS A 387 -15.99 -14.38 5.91
N ILE A 388 -16.39 -15.07 6.98
CA ILE A 388 -16.42 -14.55 8.33
C ILE A 388 -15.04 -14.73 8.91
N TYR A 389 -14.52 -13.68 9.53
CA TYR A 389 -13.26 -13.65 10.25
C TYR A 389 -13.47 -13.40 11.72
N TRP A 390 -12.63 -13.99 12.57
CA TRP A 390 -12.56 -13.61 13.98
C TRP A 390 -11.13 -13.80 14.50
N ARG A 391 -10.85 -13.06 15.55
CA ARG A 391 -9.56 -13.04 16.22
C ARG A 391 -9.76 -12.77 17.71
N GLU A 392 -8.82 -13.20 18.54
CA GLU A 392 -8.77 -12.77 19.92
C GLU A 392 -8.65 -11.23 19.99
N THR A 393 -9.18 -10.64 21.05
CA THR A 393 -9.24 -9.17 21.18
C THR A 393 -7.85 -8.51 21.22
N THR A 394 -6.81 -9.26 21.60
CA THR A 394 -5.42 -8.80 21.64
C THR A 394 -4.60 -9.17 20.39
N SER A 395 -5.13 -10.00 19.50
CA SER A 395 -4.43 -10.38 18.27
C SER A 395 -4.38 -9.25 17.25
N SER A 396 -3.24 -9.09 16.61
CA SER A 396 -3.03 -8.08 15.57
C SER A 396 -3.63 -8.45 14.22
N THR A 397 -3.78 -9.74 13.94
CA THR A 397 -4.23 -10.29 12.65
C THR A 397 -5.43 -11.22 12.82
N TRP A 398 -6.17 -11.44 11.74
CA TRP A 398 -7.25 -12.43 11.72
C TRP A 398 -6.70 -13.85 11.86
N GLU A 399 -7.15 -14.58 12.89
CA GLU A 399 -6.65 -15.91 13.24
C GLU A 399 -7.53 -17.02 12.69
N TYR A 400 -8.82 -16.79 12.70
CA TYR A 400 -9.81 -17.77 12.31
C TYR A 400 -10.67 -17.25 11.18
N SER A 401 -11.17 -18.17 10.35
CA SER A 401 -12.10 -17.78 9.30
C SER A 401 -13.02 -18.95 8.90
N LYS A 402 -14.19 -18.59 8.36
CA LYS A 402 -15.15 -19.55 7.81
C LYS A 402 -15.73 -19.00 6.51
N THR A 403 -15.52 -19.73 5.42
CA THR A 403 -16.16 -19.43 4.13
C THR A 403 -17.61 -19.94 4.16
N ILE A 404 -18.51 -19.11 3.65
CA ILE A 404 -19.94 -19.35 3.57
C ILE A 404 -20.46 -18.99 2.16
N GLY A 405 -21.65 -19.48 1.82
CA GLY A 405 -22.26 -19.18 0.51
C GLY A 405 -22.73 -17.73 0.36
N LEU A 406 -23.46 -17.49 -0.73
CA LEU A 406 -24.08 -16.19 -1.04
C LEU A 406 -25.31 -15.98 -0.18
N VAL A 407 -25.13 -15.40 0.99
CA VAL A 407 -26.17 -15.11 2.00
C VAL A 407 -26.02 -13.69 2.51
N ASP A 408 -27.03 -13.15 3.18
CA ASP A 408 -27.05 -11.82 3.80
C ASP A 408 -27.05 -11.86 5.34
N ASN A 409 -27.03 -13.06 5.89
CA ASN A 409 -26.93 -13.29 7.32
C ASN A 409 -26.26 -14.64 7.60
N TYR A 410 -25.73 -14.80 8.81
CA TYR A 410 -25.13 -16.06 9.25
C TYR A 410 -25.10 -16.16 10.78
N ILE A 411 -25.21 -17.40 11.28
CA ILE A 411 -25.01 -17.72 12.70
C ILE A 411 -23.72 -18.53 12.84
N LEU A 412 -22.77 -18.00 13.58
CA LEU A 412 -21.53 -18.70 13.95
C LEU A 412 -21.74 -19.37 15.30
N GLU A 413 -22.12 -20.63 15.27
CA GLU A 413 -22.49 -21.40 16.45
C GLU A 413 -21.28 -21.72 17.34
N GLY A 414 -21.49 -21.72 18.68
CA GLY A 414 -20.52 -22.14 19.67
C GLY A 414 -19.39 -21.13 19.91
N ILE A 415 -19.50 -19.92 19.36
CA ILE A 415 -18.51 -18.83 19.55
C ILE A 415 -19.18 -17.71 20.35
N VAL A 416 -18.61 -17.39 21.51
CA VAL A 416 -19.10 -16.32 22.40
C VAL A 416 -18.59 -14.98 21.89
N ILE A 417 -19.50 -14.02 21.70
CA ILE A 417 -19.20 -12.72 21.11
C ILE A 417 -18.17 -11.92 21.90
N ASP A 418 -18.18 -12.02 23.25
CA ASP A 418 -17.36 -11.21 24.14
C ASP A 418 -15.85 -11.53 24.07
N ASN A 419 -15.49 -12.72 23.56
CA ASN A 419 -14.11 -13.18 23.55
C ASN A 419 -13.33 -12.79 22.29
N PHE A 420 -14.02 -12.33 21.23
CA PHE A 420 -13.42 -12.14 19.92
C PHE A 420 -13.84 -10.83 19.25
N ILE A 421 -13.00 -10.39 18.33
CA ILE A 421 -13.32 -9.35 17.35
C ILE A 421 -13.70 -10.05 16.03
N PHE A 422 -14.71 -9.52 15.33
CA PHE A 422 -15.25 -10.14 14.13
C PHE A 422 -15.23 -9.20 12.93
N GLY A 423 -15.27 -9.79 11.73
CA GLY A 423 -15.43 -9.08 10.49
C GLY A 423 -15.90 -10.00 9.36
N VAL A 424 -16.34 -9.42 8.25
CA VAL A 424 -16.81 -10.16 7.07
C VAL A 424 -16.19 -9.57 5.81
N SER A 425 -15.73 -10.42 4.89
CA SER A 425 -15.34 -10.04 3.53
C SER A 425 -16.23 -10.74 2.50
N SER A 426 -16.38 -10.14 1.32
CA SER A 426 -16.96 -10.77 0.14
C SER A 426 -15.87 -11.58 -0.59
N ILE A 427 -16.29 -12.64 -1.30
CA ILE A 427 -15.41 -13.51 -2.09
C ILE A 427 -15.99 -13.66 -3.50
N ASN A 428 -15.14 -13.67 -4.52
CA ASN A 428 -15.54 -14.01 -5.90
C ASN A 428 -15.17 -15.45 -6.27
N SER A 429 -15.57 -15.89 -7.47
CA SER A 429 -15.32 -17.25 -7.96
C SER A 429 -13.84 -17.62 -8.14
N GLU A 430 -12.97 -16.62 -8.28
CA GLU A 430 -11.52 -16.80 -8.38
C GLU A 430 -10.84 -16.86 -7.00
N GLY A 431 -11.59 -16.63 -5.91
CA GLY A 431 -11.10 -16.64 -4.54
C GLY A 431 -10.50 -15.32 -4.07
N TYR A 432 -10.63 -14.22 -4.84
CA TYR A 432 -10.25 -12.89 -4.36
C TYR A 432 -11.26 -12.39 -3.34
N GLU A 433 -10.74 -11.77 -2.30
CA GLU A 433 -11.53 -11.26 -1.18
C GLU A 433 -11.50 -9.73 -1.13
N SER A 434 -12.61 -9.13 -0.74
CA SER A 434 -12.62 -7.70 -0.36
C SER A 434 -11.81 -7.46 0.93
N LEU A 435 -11.55 -6.19 1.26
CA LEU A 435 -11.14 -5.86 2.62
C LEU A 435 -12.22 -6.32 3.60
N VAL A 436 -11.77 -6.74 4.78
CA VAL A 436 -12.69 -7.16 5.84
C VAL A 436 -13.41 -5.93 6.39
N VAL A 437 -14.72 -6.02 6.53
CA VAL A 437 -15.55 -4.99 7.16
C VAL A 437 -15.75 -5.36 8.62
N PHE A 438 -15.51 -4.38 9.51
CA PHE A 438 -15.84 -4.48 10.93
C PHE A 438 -17.33 -4.12 11.15
N PRO A 439 -18.07 -4.79 12.06
CA PRO A 439 -19.46 -4.48 12.32
C PRO A 439 -19.67 -3.05 12.84
N GLY A 440 -20.47 -2.25 12.13
CA GLY A 440 -20.73 -0.85 12.49
C GLY A 440 -21.78 -0.67 13.59
N SER A 441 -22.58 -1.69 13.89
CA SER A 441 -23.64 -1.65 14.89
C SER A 441 -24.05 -3.04 15.36
N THR A 442 -24.76 -3.06 16.50
CA THR A 442 -25.34 -4.30 17.05
C THR A 442 -26.83 -4.41 16.75
N PHE A 443 -27.34 -5.64 16.77
CA PHE A 443 -28.79 -5.93 16.77
C PHE A 443 -29.11 -7.02 17.79
N ARG A 444 -30.39 -7.07 18.22
CA ARG A 444 -30.91 -8.11 19.11
C ARG A 444 -31.59 -9.21 18.35
#